data_2c1f54395ed67ccd9a7f0a5d4ff15d17
#
_entry.id   2c1f54395ed67ccd9a7f0a5d4ff15d17
#
_cell.length_a   1.000
_cell.length_b   1.000
_cell.length_c   1.000
_cell.angle_alpha   90.00
_cell.angle_beta   90.00
_cell.angle_gamma   90.00
#
_symmetry.space_group_name_H-M   'P 1'
#
loop_
_entity.id
_entity.type
_entity.pdbx_description
1 polymer ?
#
loop_
_entity_poly.entity_id
_entity_poly.type
_entity_poly.pdbx_seq_one_letter_code
_entity_poly.pdbx_strand_id
1 'polypeptide(L)'
;MTKKEIANLRNIKWRTRRDLRITAEKDALDFIDDTGFCFAFASSGIIAGSRQLLTETTEDTFGKNLLPSLWEAVCGVPGGIPAIHPHHDPYIGSVWGWKDALPLKRKVFYGKVLKQKPTFISLRMLPYFYALFGSPTPEEDYLEEYQRGALGQEAKDIFECLLRSGSLPNTLLRGELGMLTKARKYRFQKAMTELQSTLRIVKVDVSDEGTIWDLFSRWMPEVIKVASKINRNEAMKNIVLAYISDLVIITPKMMNRLFGWDLEEVKQVLGLLAQDGQVQLGVRIEGLQGDWITKVV
;
A
#
# COMPACT_ATOMS: atom_id res chain seq x y z
N MET A 1 -26.83 0.66 11.70
CA MET A 1 -26.06 -0.22 10.79
C MET A 1 -25.63 -1.44 11.57
N THR A 2 -25.77 -2.62 10.98
CA THR A 2 -25.39 -3.91 11.59
C THR A 2 -24.02 -4.38 11.06
N LYS A 3 -23.38 -5.28 11.79
CA LYS A 3 -22.14 -5.96 11.35
C LYS A 3 -22.31 -6.62 9.97
N LYS A 4 -23.46 -7.21 9.69
CA LYS A 4 -23.77 -7.89 8.42
C LYS A 4 -23.88 -6.90 7.24
N GLU A 5 -24.52 -5.76 7.46
CA GLU A 5 -24.60 -4.69 6.45
C GLU A 5 -23.23 -4.16 6.08
N ILE A 6 -22.37 -3.91 7.08
CA ILE A 6 -21.00 -3.44 6.86
C ILE A 6 -20.17 -4.47 6.11
N ALA A 7 -20.28 -5.76 6.47
CA ALA A 7 -19.59 -6.82 5.75
C ALA A 7 -20.02 -6.89 4.27
N ASN A 8 -21.33 -6.76 4.01
CA ASN A 8 -21.85 -6.72 2.65
C ASN A 8 -21.34 -5.50 1.86
N LEU A 9 -21.36 -4.32 2.46
CA LEU A 9 -20.82 -3.10 1.84
C LEU A 9 -19.32 -3.23 1.52
N ARG A 10 -18.52 -3.80 2.44
CA ARG A 10 -17.11 -4.10 2.19
C ARG A 10 -16.93 -5.07 1.04
N ASN A 11 -17.70 -6.16 1.00
CA ASN A 11 -17.62 -7.16 -0.07
C ASN A 11 -17.93 -6.57 -1.45
N ILE A 12 -18.83 -5.60 -1.53
CA ILE A 12 -19.10 -4.86 -2.76
C ILE A 12 -17.92 -3.96 -3.12
N LYS A 13 -17.47 -3.11 -2.20
CA LYS A 13 -16.36 -2.17 -2.43
C LYS A 13 -15.03 -2.86 -2.75
N TRP A 14 -14.76 -3.97 -2.07
CA TRP A 14 -13.53 -4.76 -2.24
C TRP A 14 -13.63 -5.76 -3.39
N ARG A 15 -14.79 -5.79 -4.09
CA ARG A 15 -15.06 -6.73 -5.19
C ARG A 15 -14.82 -8.18 -4.80
N THR A 16 -15.04 -8.52 -3.54
CA THR A 16 -14.89 -9.88 -2.98
C THR A 16 -16.17 -10.71 -3.10
N ARG A 17 -16.95 -10.47 -4.17
CA ARG A 17 -18.06 -11.28 -4.62
C ARG A 17 -17.78 -11.77 -6.03
N ARG A 18 -18.21 -12.99 -6.35
CA ARG A 18 -17.95 -13.61 -7.66
C ARG A 18 -18.45 -12.80 -8.86
N ASP A 19 -19.60 -12.18 -8.70
CA ASP A 19 -20.23 -11.33 -9.73
C ASP A 19 -19.53 -9.98 -9.92
N LEU A 20 -18.66 -9.58 -8.99
CA LEU A 20 -17.92 -8.32 -9.01
C LEU A 20 -16.41 -8.52 -9.21
N ARG A 21 -15.96 -9.77 -9.36
CA ARG A 21 -14.52 -10.06 -9.45
C ARG A 21 -13.83 -9.38 -10.63
N ILE A 22 -12.60 -9.02 -10.43
CA ILE A 22 -11.77 -8.40 -11.44
C ILE A 22 -11.24 -9.47 -12.41
N THR A 23 -11.44 -9.24 -13.71
CA THR A 23 -11.03 -10.16 -14.77
C THR A 23 -10.16 -9.51 -15.84
N ALA A 24 -10.09 -8.17 -15.86
CA ALA A 24 -9.33 -7.41 -16.85
C ALA A 24 -8.44 -6.34 -16.21
N GLU A 25 -7.41 -5.92 -16.93
CA GLU A 25 -6.48 -4.85 -16.51
C GLU A 25 -7.19 -3.53 -16.22
N LYS A 26 -8.20 -3.19 -17.05
CA LYS A 26 -9.00 -1.98 -16.86
C LYS A 26 -9.72 -2.02 -15.52
N ASP A 27 -10.35 -3.15 -15.18
CA ASP A 27 -11.08 -3.29 -13.92
C ASP A 27 -10.15 -3.22 -12.70
N ALA A 28 -8.89 -3.68 -12.87
CA ALA A 28 -7.85 -3.57 -11.83
C ALA A 28 -7.44 -2.11 -11.62
N LEU A 29 -7.31 -1.31 -12.68
CA LEU A 29 -7.05 0.13 -12.59
C LEU A 29 -8.22 0.85 -11.93
N ASP A 30 -9.45 0.59 -12.38
CA ASP A 30 -10.66 1.19 -11.81
C ASP A 30 -10.77 0.86 -10.30
N PHE A 31 -10.45 -0.37 -9.91
CA PHE A 31 -10.44 -0.77 -8.50
C PHE A 31 -9.39 0.00 -7.67
N ILE A 32 -8.17 0.14 -8.20
CA ILE A 32 -7.10 0.89 -7.51
C ILE A 32 -7.45 2.37 -7.41
N ASP A 33 -8.10 2.94 -8.43
CA ASP A 33 -8.54 4.34 -8.41
C ASP A 33 -9.73 4.54 -7.46
N ASP A 34 -10.70 3.63 -7.44
CA ASP A 34 -11.86 3.67 -6.53
C ASP A 34 -11.43 3.61 -5.07
N THR A 35 -10.53 2.65 -4.73
CA THR A 35 -10.01 2.48 -3.36
C THR A 35 -8.97 3.55 -2.99
N GLY A 36 -8.31 4.14 -3.97
CA GLY A 36 -7.19 5.06 -3.79
C GLY A 36 -5.87 4.35 -3.45
N PHE A 37 -5.91 3.30 -2.64
CA PHE A 37 -4.77 2.44 -2.33
C PHE A 37 -5.23 1.08 -1.80
N CYS A 38 -4.51 0.04 -2.14
CA CYS A 38 -4.80 -1.33 -1.71
C CYS A 38 -3.53 -2.18 -1.64
N PHE A 39 -3.57 -3.29 -0.93
CA PHE A 39 -2.49 -4.27 -1.04
C PHE A 39 -2.55 -5.00 -2.38
N ALA A 40 -1.38 -5.39 -2.91
CA ALA A 40 -1.35 -6.24 -4.09
C ALA A 40 -1.84 -7.66 -3.78
N PHE A 41 -1.46 -8.18 -2.61
CA PHE A 41 -1.76 -9.54 -2.15
C PHE A 41 -2.47 -9.50 -0.82
N ALA A 42 -3.24 -10.55 -0.51
CA ALA A 42 -4.00 -10.64 0.73
C ALA A 42 -3.14 -10.43 1.98
N SER A 43 -3.69 -9.73 2.97
CA SER A 43 -3.02 -9.44 4.25
C SER A 43 -2.61 -10.69 5.02
N SER A 44 -3.36 -11.78 4.86
CA SER A 44 -3.22 -13.03 5.60
C SER A 44 -2.00 -13.86 5.23
N GLY A 45 -1.12 -13.41 4.32
CA GLY A 45 0.11 -14.12 4.01
C GLY A 45 -0.08 -15.51 3.39
N ILE A 46 -1.24 -15.79 2.79
CA ILE A 46 -1.50 -17.05 2.10
C ILE A 46 -0.68 -17.08 0.82
N ILE A 47 0.56 -17.55 0.95
CA ILE A 47 1.31 -18.08 -0.17
C ILE A 47 0.65 -19.42 -0.51
N ALA A 48 0.30 -19.59 -1.79
CA ALA A 48 -0.28 -20.82 -2.30
C ALA A 48 0.44 -22.05 -1.72
N GLY A 49 -0.25 -22.88 -0.94
CA GLY A 49 0.29 -24.12 -0.41
C GLY A 49 -0.16 -24.55 0.98
N SER A 50 -0.64 -23.69 1.84
CA SER A 50 -1.09 -24.10 3.18
C SER A 50 -2.62 -24.19 3.27
N ARG A 51 -3.11 -25.43 3.27
CA ARG A 51 -4.51 -25.81 3.42
C ARG A 51 -5.13 -25.47 4.80
N GLN A 52 -4.35 -24.91 5.73
CA GLN A 52 -4.66 -24.88 7.16
C GLN A 52 -5.35 -23.60 7.67
N LEU A 53 -5.64 -22.62 6.80
CA LEU A 53 -6.18 -21.31 7.20
C LEU A 53 -7.65 -21.09 6.82
N LEU A 54 -8.39 -22.14 6.47
CA LEU A 54 -9.74 -22.04 5.93
C LEU A 54 -10.88 -21.92 6.96
N THR A 55 -10.62 -22.09 8.26
CA THR A 55 -11.68 -22.26 9.27
C THR A 55 -11.95 -21.03 10.14
N GLU A 56 -11.19 -19.95 10.06
CA GLU A 56 -11.33 -18.79 10.97
C GLU A 56 -11.80 -17.49 10.29
N THR A 57 -12.38 -17.54 9.11
CA THR A 57 -12.63 -16.35 8.29
C THR A 57 -13.97 -15.62 8.53
N THR A 58 -14.79 -16.00 9.48
CA THR A 58 -16.17 -15.51 9.45
C THR A 58 -16.59 -14.50 10.52
N GLU A 59 -15.96 -14.36 11.66
CA GLU A 59 -16.47 -13.42 12.68
C GLU A 59 -15.46 -12.44 13.30
N ASP A 60 -14.17 -12.74 13.29
CA ASP A 60 -13.15 -11.93 13.99
C ASP A 60 -12.32 -11.02 13.07
N THR A 61 -12.71 -10.86 11.80
CA THR A 61 -11.91 -10.21 10.75
C THR A 61 -12.09 -8.70 10.63
N PHE A 62 -13.07 -8.10 11.30
CA PHE A 62 -13.31 -6.64 11.17
C PHE A 62 -12.11 -5.77 11.55
N GLY A 63 -11.26 -6.24 12.43
CA GLY A 63 -10.04 -5.55 12.85
C GLY A 63 -8.74 -6.13 12.28
N LYS A 64 -8.76 -7.28 11.61
CA LYS A 64 -7.54 -7.95 11.10
C LYS A 64 -7.20 -7.52 9.67
N ASN A 65 -8.19 -7.41 8.78
CA ASN A 65 -7.98 -6.91 7.42
C ASN A 65 -7.99 -5.37 7.41
N LEU A 66 -6.80 -4.80 7.30
CA LEU A 66 -6.60 -3.35 7.35
C LEU A 66 -6.86 -2.65 6.02
N LEU A 67 -6.80 -3.37 4.89
CA LEU A 67 -7.01 -2.85 3.54
C LEU A 67 -7.55 -3.95 2.63
N PRO A 68 -8.31 -3.57 1.57
CA PRO A 68 -8.58 -4.46 0.44
C PRO A 68 -7.28 -4.88 -0.25
N SER A 69 -7.33 -5.97 -0.99
CA SER A 69 -6.25 -6.37 -1.87
C SER A 69 -6.73 -6.67 -3.29
N LEU A 70 -5.88 -6.37 -4.27
CA LEU A 70 -6.17 -6.71 -5.65
C LEU A 70 -6.32 -8.24 -5.82
N TRP A 71 -5.55 -9.01 -5.07
CA TRP A 71 -5.66 -10.48 -5.04
C TRP A 71 -7.06 -10.96 -4.64
N GLU A 72 -7.61 -10.45 -3.52
CA GLU A 72 -8.96 -10.81 -3.07
C GLU A 72 -10.02 -10.41 -4.08
N ALA A 73 -9.88 -9.24 -4.70
CA ALA A 73 -10.79 -8.75 -5.73
C ALA A 73 -10.76 -9.61 -7.01
N VAL A 74 -9.59 -10.11 -7.41
CA VAL A 74 -9.46 -11.06 -8.54
C VAL A 74 -10.00 -12.44 -8.17
N CYS A 75 -9.79 -12.92 -6.95
CA CYS A 75 -10.40 -14.16 -6.48
C CYS A 75 -11.94 -14.07 -6.38
N GLY A 76 -12.47 -12.87 -6.16
CA GLY A 76 -13.91 -12.63 -5.95
C GLY A 76 -14.45 -13.26 -4.68
N VAL A 77 -13.58 -13.41 -3.66
CA VAL A 77 -13.94 -13.97 -2.35
C VAL A 77 -13.16 -13.29 -1.23
N PRO A 78 -13.78 -13.05 -0.06
CA PRO A 78 -13.08 -12.55 1.12
C PRO A 78 -11.94 -13.50 1.53
N GLY A 79 -10.79 -12.92 1.93
CA GLY A 79 -9.60 -13.69 2.31
C GLY A 79 -8.77 -14.21 1.14
N GLY A 80 -9.26 -14.06 -0.11
CA GLY A 80 -8.48 -14.35 -1.32
C GLY A 80 -8.16 -15.82 -1.52
N ILE A 81 -9.02 -16.72 -1.03
CA ILE A 81 -8.87 -18.17 -1.27
C ILE A 81 -9.69 -18.51 -2.51
N PRO A 82 -9.05 -18.86 -3.63
CA PRO A 82 -9.76 -19.17 -4.85
C PRO A 82 -10.57 -20.45 -4.71
N ALA A 83 -11.80 -20.43 -5.24
CA ALA A 83 -12.67 -21.63 -5.27
C ALA A 83 -12.11 -22.75 -6.15
N ILE A 84 -11.24 -22.41 -7.09
CA ILE A 84 -10.56 -23.31 -8.02
C ILE A 84 -9.05 -23.13 -7.79
N HIS A 85 -8.29 -24.20 -7.97
CA HIS A 85 -6.83 -24.11 -7.84
C HIS A 85 -6.29 -22.99 -8.73
N PRO A 86 -5.37 -22.11 -8.25
CA PRO A 86 -4.89 -20.94 -8.98
C PRO A 86 -4.41 -21.23 -10.40
N HIS A 87 -3.82 -22.41 -10.65
CA HIS A 87 -3.38 -22.82 -12.00
C HIS A 87 -4.53 -23.09 -12.98
N HIS A 88 -5.75 -23.27 -12.49
CA HIS A 88 -6.94 -23.51 -13.31
C HIS A 88 -7.84 -22.27 -13.43
N ASP A 89 -7.53 -21.19 -12.71
CA ASP A 89 -8.25 -19.93 -12.81
C ASP A 89 -7.49 -18.99 -13.76
N PRO A 90 -8.08 -18.59 -14.90
CA PRO A 90 -7.39 -17.81 -15.91
C PRO A 90 -7.03 -16.38 -15.47
N TYR A 91 -7.63 -15.89 -14.38
CA TYR A 91 -7.49 -14.49 -13.94
C TYR A 91 -6.53 -14.31 -12.76
N ILE A 92 -6.37 -15.31 -11.89
CA ILE A 92 -5.56 -15.17 -10.67
C ILE A 92 -4.09 -14.90 -10.99
N GLY A 93 -3.56 -15.50 -12.04
CA GLY A 93 -2.21 -15.23 -12.53
C GLY A 93 -1.98 -13.78 -12.97
N SER A 94 -3.04 -13.07 -13.37
CA SER A 94 -2.95 -11.69 -13.86
C SER A 94 -2.44 -10.69 -12.83
N VAL A 95 -2.68 -10.91 -11.53
CA VAL A 95 -2.16 -10.03 -10.46
C VAL A 95 -0.64 -9.96 -10.50
N TRP A 96 0.04 -11.06 -10.82
CA TRP A 96 1.49 -11.11 -10.96
C TRP A 96 1.97 -10.31 -12.18
N GLY A 97 1.25 -10.35 -13.28
CA GLY A 97 1.54 -9.52 -14.45
C GLY A 97 1.24 -8.04 -14.19
N TRP A 98 0.10 -7.73 -13.61
CA TRP A 98 -0.33 -6.35 -13.38
C TRP A 98 0.55 -5.60 -12.38
N LYS A 99 1.09 -6.27 -11.33
CA LYS A 99 2.04 -5.63 -10.40
C LYS A 99 3.32 -5.13 -11.09
N ASP A 100 3.63 -5.69 -12.24
CA ASP A 100 4.77 -5.29 -13.04
C ASP A 100 4.35 -4.31 -14.16
N ALA A 101 3.32 -4.64 -14.92
CA ALA A 101 2.90 -3.87 -16.08
C ALA A 101 2.28 -2.50 -15.76
N LEU A 102 1.41 -2.40 -14.73
CA LEU A 102 0.70 -1.16 -14.43
C LEU A 102 1.63 -0.01 -13.97
N PRO A 103 2.62 -0.26 -13.08
CA PRO A 103 3.58 0.77 -12.70
C PRO A 103 4.45 1.22 -13.88
N LEU A 104 4.88 0.30 -14.75
CA LEU A 104 5.69 0.62 -15.92
C LEU A 104 4.96 1.53 -16.91
N LYS A 105 3.65 1.35 -17.03
CA LYS A 105 2.78 2.23 -17.85
C LYS A 105 2.48 3.57 -17.13
N ARG A 106 3.06 3.82 -15.94
CA ARG A 106 2.78 4.97 -15.09
C ARG A 106 1.27 5.19 -14.83
N LYS A 107 0.51 4.10 -14.67
CA LYS A 107 -0.93 4.15 -14.38
C LYS A 107 -1.22 4.12 -12.89
N VAL A 108 -0.32 3.52 -12.12
CA VAL A 108 -0.37 3.42 -10.65
C VAL A 108 1.05 3.44 -10.10
N PHE A 109 1.19 3.78 -8.83
CA PHE A 109 2.41 3.51 -8.08
C PHE A 109 2.35 2.11 -7.45
N TYR A 110 3.49 1.41 -7.39
CA TYR A 110 3.64 0.13 -6.73
C TYR A 110 4.94 0.10 -5.93
N GLY A 111 4.85 -0.20 -4.63
CA GLY A 111 6.01 -0.30 -3.74
C GLY A 111 5.61 -0.79 -2.35
N LYS A 112 6.58 -0.97 -1.46
CA LYS A 112 6.37 -1.47 -0.10
C LYS A 112 6.13 -0.34 0.91
N VAL A 113 5.13 0.51 0.67
CA VAL A 113 4.86 1.70 1.49
C VAL A 113 4.16 1.36 2.81
N LEU A 114 3.07 0.63 2.76
CA LEU A 114 2.27 0.33 3.95
C LEU A 114 2.67 -1.01 4.57
N LYS A 115 3.06 -1.01 5.84
CA LYS A 115 3.45 -2.22 6.59
C LYS A 115 4.56 -3.04 5.89
N GLN A 116 5.39 -2.38 5.07
CA GLN A 116 6.42 -3.02 4.24
C GLN A 116 5.85 -4.10 3.29
N LYS A 117 4.55 -4.02 2.98
CA LYS A 117 3.87 -4.94 2.06
C LYS A 117 3.71 -4.30 0.68
N PRO A 118 3.70 -5.13 -0.39
CA PRO A 118 3.39 -4.68 -1.74
C PRO A 118 2.03 -3.96 -1.77
N THR A 119 2.06 -2.68 -2.09
CA THR A 119 0.92 -1.77 -2.07
C THR A 119 0.79 -1.08 -3.42
N PHE A 120 -0.41 -1.03 -3.98
CA PHE A 120 -0.77 -0.14 -5.06
C PHE A 120 -1.29 1.17 -4.49
N ILE A 121 -0.91 2.29 -5.09
CA ILE A 121 -1.43 3.62 -4.77
C ILE A 121 -1.82 4.28 -6.10
N SER A 122 -3.07 4.75 -6.19
CA SER A 122 -3.53 5.49 -7.37
C SER A 122 -2.75 6.80 -7.52
N LEU A 123 -2.56 7.26 -8.75
CA LEU A 123 -1.83 8.52 -9.00
C LEU A 123 -2.51 9.71 -8.34
N ARG A 124 -3.83 9.66 -8.16
CA ARG A 124 -4.61 10.67 -7.43
C ARG A 124 -4.21 10.76 -5.96
N MET A 125 -3.94 9.63 -5.31
CA MET A 125 -3.57 9.57 -3.89
C MET A 125 -2.06 9.72 -3.64
N LEU A 126 -1.24 9.45 -4.64
CA LEU A 126 0.21 9.40 -4.51
C LEU A 126 0.85 10.70 -3.96
N PRO A 127 0.41 11.92 -4.34
CA PRO A 127 0.96 13.15 -3.74
C PRO A 127 0.73 13.24 -2.22
N TYR A 128 -0.42 12.78 -1.71
CA TYR A 128 -0.69 12.76 -0.27
C TYR A 128 0.19 11.77 0.47
N PHE A 129 0.42 10.59 -0.13
CA PHE A 129 1.39 9.63 0.41
C PHE A 129 2.81 10.18 0.39
N TYR A 130 3.20 10.84 -0.71
CA TYR A 130 4.52 11.44 -0.81
C TYR A 130 4.72 12.56 0.22
N ALA A 131 3.73 13.38 0.47
CA ALA A 131 3.77 14.45 1.49
C ALA A 131 3.96 13.92 2.92
N LEU A 132 3.59 12.65 3.19
CA LEU A 132 3.74 12.03 4.52
C LEU A 132 4.98 11.13 4.66
N PHE A 133 5.36 10.45 3.62
CA PHE A 133 6.37 9.38 3.65
C PHE A 133 7.62 9.71 2.83
N GLY A 134 7.54 10.66 1.90
CA GLY A 134 8.65 11.10 1.07
C GLY A 134 9.36 12.32 1.64
N SER A 135 10.34 12.81 0.91
CA SER A 135 11.04 14.05 1.19
C SER A 135 10.88 15.04 0.03
N PRO A 136 10.72 16.34 0.29
CA PRO A 136 10.69 17.36 -0.76
C PRO A 136 12.02 17.51 -1.49
N THR A 137 13.14 17.20 -0.82
CA THR A 137 14.52 17.33 -1.33
C THR A 137 15.31 16.02 -1.12
N PRO A 138 14.84 14.87 -1.69
CA PRO A 138 15.38 13.56 -1.34
C PRO A 138 16.86 13.38 -1.69
N GLU A 139 17.37 14.15 -2.64
CA GLU A 139 18.77 14.09 -3.08
C GLU A 139 19.70 14.98 -2.24
N GLU A 140 19.15 15.87 -1.41
CA GLU A 140 19.89 16.77 -0.54
C GLU A 140 19.90 16.29 0.91
N ASP A 141 18.77 15.80 1.41
CA ASP A 141 18.56 15.49 2.83
C ASP A 141 18.95 14.07 3.26
N TYR A 142 19.24 13.17 2.32
CA TYR A 142 19.54 11.77 2.65
C TYR A 142 20.79 11.61 3.54
N LEU A 143 21.76 12.51 3.42
CA LEU A 143 22.98 12.51 4.27
C LEU A 143 22.66 12.90 5.71
N GLU A 144 21.83 13.93 5.89
CA GLU A 144 21.37 14.34 7.21
C GLU A 144 20.53 13.23 7.86
N GLU A 145 19.60 12.61 7.10
CA GLU A 145 18.82 11.47 7.58
C GLU A 145 19.71 10.29 7.99
N TYR A 146 20.75 10.01 7.23
CA TYR A 146 21.73 8.99 7.60
C TYR A 146 22.45 9.35 8.89
N GLN A 147 22.93 10.58 9.03
CA GLN A 147 23.66 11.05 10.22
C GLN A 147 22.83 10.97 11.50
N ARG A 148 21.52 11.26 11.41
CA ARG A 148 20.59 11.14 12.56
C ARG A 148 20.02 9.73 12.76
N GLY A 149 20.45 8.74 11.96
CA GLY A 149 20.03 7.35 12.05
C GLY A 149 18.64 7.04 11.49
N ALA A 150 18.05 7.95 10.75
CA ALA A 150 16.75 7.76 10.09
C ALA A 150 16.87 6.96 8.77
N LEU A 151 18.05 6.95 8.16
CA LEU A 151 18.37 6.15 6.96
C LEU A 151 19.51 5.17 7.30
N GLY A 152 19.33 3.89 6.97
CA GLY A 152 20.35 2.85 7.20
C GLY A 152 21.53 2.95 6.24
N GLN A 153 22.71 2.42 6.64
CA GLN A 153 23.93 2.46 5.81
C GLN A 153 23.71 1.83 4.43
N GLU A 154 23.17 0.62 4.37
CA GLU A 154 22.94 -0.07 3.11
C GLU A 154 21.89 0.65 2.24
N ALA A 155 20.91 1.31 2.85
CA ALA A 155 19.92 2.13 2.14
C ALA A 155 20.59 3.39 1.53
N LYS A 156 21.43 4.06 2.29
CA LYS A 156 22.26 5.18 1.80
C LYS A 156 23.12 4.75 0.61
N ASP A 157 23.87 3.64 0.75
CA ASP A 157 24.78 3.16 -0.31
C ASP A 157 24.02 2.81 -1.60
N ILE A 158 22.81 2.20 -1.49
CA ILE A 158 21.94 1.93 -2.63
C ILE A 158 21.46 3.23 -3.27
N PHE A 159 21.01 4.20 -2.46
CA PHE A 159 20.53 5.48 -2.93
C PHE A 159 21.63 6.25 -3.68
N GLU A 160 22.85 6.33 -3.14
CA GLU A 160 24.02 6.96 -3.77
C GLU A 160 24.43 6.24 -5.08
N CYS A 161 24.36 4.91 -5.10
CA CYS A 161 24.63 4.15 -6.31
C CYS A 161 23.64 4.52 -7.43
N LEU A 162 22.34 4.56 -7.14
CA LEU A 162 21.33 4.99 -8.11
C LEU A 162 21.45 6.47 -8.48
N LEU A 163 21.83 7.32 -7.52
CA LEU A 163 22.05 8.75 -7.79
C LEU A 163 23.18 8.97 -8.82
N ARG A 164 24.28 8.24 -8.67
CA ARG A 164 25.45 8.32 -9.53
C ARG A 164 25.27 7.61 -10.88
N SER A 165 24.69 6.40 -10.87
CA SER A 165 24.71 5.51 -12.03
C SER A 165 23.41 5.49 -12.84
N GLY A 166 22.33 6.11 -12.34
CA GLY A 166 21.00 6.03 -12.95
C GLY A 166 20.27 4.74 -12.59
N SER A 167 19.33 4.37 -13.44
CA SER A 167 18.52 3.15 -13.27
C SER A 167 19.38 1.90 -13.35
N LEU A 168 19.23 0.98 -12.40
CA LEU A 168 20.00 -0.26 -12.35
C LEU A 168 19.11 -1.47 -12.05
N PRO A 169 19.36 -2.63 -12.72
CA PRO A 169 18.72 -3.90 -12.34
C PRO A 169 19.29 -4.42 -11.01
N ASN A 170 18.47 -5.20 -10.31
CA ASN A 170 18.80 -5.77 -9.00
C ASN A 170 20.18 -6.44 -8.93
N THR A 171 20.54 -7.20 -9.95
CA THR A 171 21.79 -7.97 -9.97
C THR A 171 22.99 -7.03 -10.05
N LEU A 172 22.96 -6.03 -10.94
CA LEU A 172 24.03 -5.04 -11.09
C LEU A 172 24.14 -4.17 -9.84
N LEU A 173 23.02 -3.67 -9.30
CA LEU A 173 23.01 -2.87 -8.08
C LEU A 173 23.64 -3.61 -6.89
N ARG A 174 23.36 -4.91 -6.74
CA ARG A 174 24.01 -5.76 -5.74
C ARG A 174 25.49 -6.00 -6.03
N GLY A 175 25.87 -6.09 -7.29
CA GLY A 175 27.24 -6.24 -7.73
C GLY A 175 28.10 -5.02 -7.38
N GLU A 176 27.63 -3.83 -7.76
CA GLU A 176 28.27 -2.54 -7.46
C GLU A 176 28.54 -2.34 -5.95
N LEU A 177 27.61 -2.83 -5.12
CA LEU A 177 27.70 -2.69 -3.66
C LEU A 177 28.37 -3.90 -2.97
N GLY A 178 28.87 -4.88 -3.73
CA GLY A 178 29.48 -6.09 -3.17
C GLY A 178 28.50 -6.94 -2.35
N MET A 179 27.18 -6.89 -2.65
CA MET A 179 26.12 -7.55 -1.89
C MET A 179 25.61 -8.83 -2.55
N LEU A 180 26.42 -9.51 -3.38
CA LEU A 180 26.01 -10.72 -4.08
C LEU A 180 25.91 -11.96 -3.18
N THR A 181 26.62 -11.99 -2.05
CA THR A 181 26.63 -13.13 -1.15
C THR A 181 25.26 -13.38 -0.50
N LYS A 182 24.98 -14.64 -0.13
CA LYS A 182 23.72 -15.03 0.55
C LYS A 182 23.55 -14.27 1.87
N ALA A 183 24.62 -14.09 2.64
CA ALA A 183 24.58 -13.39 3.92
C ALA A 183 24.18 -11.91 3.78
N ARG A 184 24.61 -11.23 2.70
CA ARG A 184 24.29 -9.82 2.44
C ARG A 184 22.93 -9.65 1.75
N LYS A 185 22.34 -10.70 1.20
CA LYS A 185 21.03 -10.64 0.53
C LYS A 185 19.94 -10.08 1.44
N TYR A 186 19.92 -10.49 2.71
CA TYR A 186 18.92 -10.00 3.67
C TYR A 186 19.07 -8.49 3.93
N ARG A 187 20.30 -8.00 4.12
CA ARG A 187 20.57 -6.57 4.33
C ARG A 187 20.14 -5.74 3.13
N PHE A 188 20.48 -6.19 1.92
CA PHE A 188 20.02 -5.58 0.67
C PHE A 188 18.50 -5.50 0.60
N GLN A 189 17.79 -6.61 0.87
CA GLN A 189 16.33 -6.64 0.83
C GLN A 189 15.70 -5.70 1.88
N LYS A 190 16.28 -5.60 3.07
CA LYS A 190 15.85 -4.67 4.11
C LYS A 190 16.02 -3.23 3.66
N ALA A 191 17.20 -2.87 3.14
CA ALA A 191 17.49 -1.53 2.61
C ALA A 191 16.57 -1.15 1.44
N MET A 192 16.35 -2.05 0.49
CA MET A 192 15.39 -1.85 -0.60
C MET A 192 13.96 -1.63 -0.10
N THR A 193 13.57 -2.31 0.99
CA THR A 193 12.25 -2.11 1.59
C THR A 193 12.16 -0.75 2.30
N GLU A 194 13.20 -0.34 3.00
CA GLU A 194 13.33 0.97 3.62
C GLU A 194 13.18 2.10 2.60
N LEU A 195 13.95 2.06 1.50
CA LEU A 195 13.88 3.05 0.43
C LEU A 195 12.51 3.09 -0.28
N GLN A 196 11.85 1.95 -0.45
CA GLN A 196 10.50 1.91 -0.98
C GLN A 196 9.47 2.50 -0.02
N SER A 197 9.60 2.23 1.29
CA SER A 197 8.65 2.71 2.29
C SER A 197 8.71 4.23 2.49
N THR A 198 9.83 4.84 2.18
CA THR A 198 10.07 6.29 2.20
C THR A 198 9.96 6.94 0.82
N LEU A 199 9.44 6.21 -0.18
CA LEU A 199 9.24 6.70 -1.55
C LEU A 199 10.50 7.31 -2.19
N ARG A 200 11.70 6.78 -1.84
CA ARG A 200 12.97 7.24 -2.40
C ARG A 200 13.32 6.55 -3.72
N ILE A 201 12.90 5.28 -3.85
CA ILE A 201 13.11 4.49 -5.07
C ILE A 201 11.80 3.92 -5.59
N VAL A 202 11.76 3.68 -6.89
CA VAL A 202 10.64 3.11 -7.59
C VAL A 202 11.10 2.08 -8.61
N LYS A 203 10.26 1.08 -8.84
CA LYS A 203 10.44 0.14 -9.93
C LYS A 203 10.11 0.82 -11.25
N VAL A 204 11.06 0.83 -12.18
CA VAL A 204 10.92 1.50 -13.48
C VAL A 204 10.87 0.55 -14.66
N ASP A 205 11.39 -0.68 -14.51
CA ASP A 205 11.34 -1.70 -15.54
C ASP A 205 11.66 -3.10 -14.97
N VAL A 206 11.66 -4.11 -15.85
CA VAL A 206 12.07 -5.49 -15.58
C VAL A 206 12.94 -5.98 -16.74
N SER A 207 14.07 -6.61 -16.42
CA SER A 207 14.96 -7.28 -17.36
C SER A 207 15.26 -8.71 -16.92
N ASP A 208 16.04 -9.44 -17.72
CA ASP A 208 16.57 -10.77 -17.33
C ASP A 208 17.45 -10.70 -16.06
N GLU A 209 18.06 -9.56 -15.78
CA GLU A 209 18.82 -9.29 -14.55
C GLU A 209 17.95 -8.87 -13.36
N GLY A 210 16.62 -8.92 -13.50
CA GLY A 210 15.63 -8.65 -12.47
C GLY A 210 14.99 -7.27 -12.59
N THR A 211 14.34 -6.84 -11.51
CA THR A 211 13.69 -5.54 -11.43
C THR A 211 14.69 -4.40 -11.57
N ILE A 212 14.40 -3.44 -12.43
CA ILE A 212 15.18 -2.21 -12.60
C ILE A 212 14.59 -1.14 -11.67
N TRP A 213 15.46 -0.52 -10.90
CA TRP A 213 15.13 0.52 -9.93
C TRP A 213 15.72 1.84 -10.33
N ASP A 214 15.01 2.92 -10.02
CA ASP A 214 15.51 4.28 -10.13
C ASP A 214 15.05 5.12 -8.94
N LEU A 215 15.56 6.34 -8.83
CA LEU A 215 15.10 7.30 -7.85
C LEU A 215 13.68 7.76 -8.19
N PHE A 216 12.84 7.87 -7.16
CA PHE A 216 11.49 8.39 -7.31
C PHE A 216 11.48 9.81 -7.89
N SER A 217 12.46 10.64 -7.47
CA SER A 217 12.62 12.02 -7.95
C SER A 217 12.84 12.12 -9.46
N ARG A 218 13.50 11.15 -10.06
CA ARG A 218 13.69 11.09 -11.52
C ARG A 218 12.47 10.52 -12.26
N TRP A 219 11.79 9.56 -11.63
CA TRP A 219 10.68 8.85 -12.28
C TRP A 219 9.36 9.62 -12.22
N MET A 220 9.08 10.31 -11.09
CA MET A 220 7.83 11.04 -10.82
C MET A 220 8.06 12.42 -10.19
N PRO A 221 8.87 13.32 -10.82
CA PRO A 221 9.17 14.64 -10.28
C PRO A 221 7.93 15.53 -10.11
N GLU A 222 6.91 15.32 -10.96
CA GLU A 222 5.63 16.02 -10.88
C GLU A 222 4.87 15.71 -9.59
N VAL A 223 4.97 14.50 -9.06
CA VAL A 223 4.36 14.11 -7.77
C VAL A 223 5.01 14.89 -6.62
N ILE A 224 6.33 15.01 -6.62
CA ILE A 224 7.07 15.78 -5.60
C ILE A 224 6.65 17.24 -5.63
N LYS A 225 6.56 17.83 -6.82
CA LYS A 225 6.12 19.21 -7.00
C LYS A 225 4.70 19.48 -6.48
N VAL A 226 3.80 18.51 -6.61
CA VAL A 226 2.46 18.62 -6.05
C VAL A 226 2.50 18.42 -4.54
N ALA A 227 3.18 17.37 -4.08
CA ALA A 227 3.28 17.01 -2.66
C ALA A 227 3.93 18.10 -1.80
N SER A 228 4.89 18.86 -2.33
CA SER A 228 5.55 19.95 -1.61
C SER A 228 4.62 21.10 -1.23
N LYS A 229 3.43 21.17 -1.83
CA LYS A 229 2.38 22.15 -1.53
C LYS A 229 1.33 21.63 -0.54
N ILE A 230 1.36 20.34 -0.24
CA ILE A 230 0.40 19.67 0.63
C ILE A 230 0.99 19.62 2.04
N ASN A 231 0.31 20.21 3.01
CA ASN A 231 0.71 20.08 4.40
C ASN A 231 0.30 18.72 4.99
N ARG A 232 0.94 18.34 6.11
CA ARG A 232 0.73 17.06 6.75
C ARG A 232 -0.74 16.79 7.09
N ASN A 233 -1.45 17.76 7.66
CA ASN A 233 -2.85 17.59 8.03
C ASN A 233 -3.75 17.38 6.81
N GLU A 234 -3.53 18.10 5.75
CA GLU A 234 -4.27 17.93 4.49
C GLU A 234 -4.03 16.53 3.91
N ALA A 235 -2.77 16.08 3.86
CA ALA A 235 -2.42 14.74 3.40
C ALA A 235 -3.11 13.67 4.25
N MET A 236 -3.05 13.77 5.57
CA MET A 236 -3.71 12.84 6.48
C MET A 236 -5.23 12.83 6.29
N LYS A 237 -5.89 14.00 6.22
CA LYS A 237 -7.33 14.10 5.99
C LYS A 237 -7.75 13.33 4.72
N ASN A 238 -7.06 13.55 3.61
CA ASN A 238 -7.39 12.89 2.33
C ASN A 238 -7.20 11.37 2.39
N ILE A 239 -6.10 10.90 2.99
CA ILE A 239 -5.86 9.46 3.16
C ILE A 239 -6.90 8.83 4.10
N VAL A 240 -7.25 9.51 5.20
CA VAL A 240 -8.28 9.04 6.15
C VAL A 240 -9.64 8.92 5.46
N LEU A 241 -10.05 9.91 4.67
CA LEU A 241 -11.33 9.88 3.95
C LEU A 241 -11.39 8.75 2.93
N ALA A 242 -10.32 8.48 2.19
CA ALA A 242 -10.23 7.33 1.31
C ALA A 242 -10.32 6.03 2.12
N TYR A 243 -9.57 5.92 3.21
CA TYR A 243 -9.54 4.75 4.08
C TYR A 243 -10.90 4.42 4.70
N ILE A 244 -11.62 5.43 5.24
CA ILE A 244 -12.98 5.23 5.77
C ILE A 244 -13.94 4.82 4.66
N SER A 245 -13.80 5.44 3.48
CA SER A 245 -14.64 5.11 2.33
C SER A 245 -14.57 3.62 1.98
N ASP A 246 -13.37 3.03 2.06
CA ASP A 246 -13.15 1.61 1.73
C ASP A 246 -13.59 0.67 2.84
N LEU A 247 -13.30 1.02 4.08
CA LEU A 247 -13.59 0.17 5.23
C LEU A 247 -15.00 0.34 5.78
N VAL A 248 -15.74 1.38 5.34
CA VAL A 248 -17.07 1.77 5.81
C VAL A 248 -17.03 2.28 7.26
N ILE A 249 -16.39 1.55 8.15
CA ILE A 249 -16.15 1.93 9.55
C ILE A 249 -14.70 1.68 9.93
N ILE A 250 -14.15 2.55 10.76
CA ILE A 250 -12.78 2.44 11.29
C ILE A 250 -12.72 2.79 12.77
N THR A 251 -11.56 2.53 13.36
CA THR A 251 -11.17 3.05 14.68
C THR A 251 -9.80 3.75 14.59
N PRO A 252 -9.44 4.66 15.52
CA PRO A 252 -8.11 5.27 15.54
C PRO A 252 -6.98 4.22 15.64
N LYS A 253 -7.21 3.12 16.35
CA LYS A 253 -6.24 2.00 16.46
C LYS A 253 -5.98 1.31 15.12
N MET A 254 -6.98 1.20 14.23
CA MET A 254 -6.79 0.63 12.90
C MET A 254 -5.86 1.50 12.05
N MET A 255 -5.99 2.82 12.15
CA MET A 255 -5.12 3.78 11.45
C MET A 255 -3.69 3.74 11.99
N ASN A 256 -3.51 3.83 13.31
CA ASN A 256 -2.20 3.66 13.95
C ASN A 256 -1.54 2.34 13.49
N ARG A 257 -2.30 1.24 13.51
CA ARG A 257 -1.78 -0.07 13.10
C ARG A 257 -1.40 -0.12 11.61
N LEU A 258 -2.14 0.54 10.71
CA LEU A 258 -1.85 0.51 9.28
C LEU A 258 -0.73 1.48 8.89
N PHE A 259 -0.85 2.75 9.30
CA PHE A 259 0.03 3.83 8.85
C PHE A 259 1.21 4.08 9.80
N GLY A 260 1.15 3.58 11.03
CA GLY A 260 2.16 3.85 12.06
C GLY A 260 2.06 5.25 12.68
N TRP A 261 0.96 5.98 12.42
CA TRP A 261 0.76 7.32 12.95
C TRP A 261 0.48 7.30 14.46
N ASP A 262 0.89 8.35 15.14
CA ASP A 262 0.58 8.54 16.57
C ASP A 262 -0.93 8.61 16.81
N LEU A 263 -1.42 8.04 17.91
CA LEU A 263 -2.86 7.98 18.20
C LEU A 263 -3.47 9.36 18.46
N GLU A 264 -2.73 10.28 19.08
CA GLU A 264 -3.22 11.63 19.34
C GLU A 264 -3.30 12.44 18.04
N GLU A 265 -2.29 12.30 17.16
CA GLU A 265 -2.33 12.89 15.82
C GLU A 265 -3.53 12.37 15.00
N VAL A 266 -3.79 11.06 15.06
CA VAL A 266 -4.96 10.44 14.43
C VAL A 266 -6.26 11.03 14.97
N LYS A 267 -6.40 11.16 16.30
CA LYS A 267 -7.60 11.73 16.92
C LYS A 267 -7.81 13.20 16.54
N GLN A 268 -6.72 13.98 16.46
CA GLN A 268 -6.79 15.39 16.04
C GLN A 268 -7.34 15.49 14.61
N VAL A 269 -6.79 14.71 13.66
CA VAL A 269 -7.27 14.72 12.26
C VAL A 269 -8.72 14.28 12.17
N LEU A 270 -9.13 13.25 12.91
CA LEU A 270 -10.52 12.79 12.95
C LEU A 270 -11.45 13.86 13.54
N GLY A 271 -11.00 14.58 14.57
CA GLY A 271 -11.73 15.73 15.14
C GLY A 271 -11.95 16.84 14.13
N LEU A 272 -10.92 17.19 13.34
CA LEU A 272 -11.04 18.17 12.27
C LEU A 272 -12.03 17.71 11.17
N LEU A 273 -11.96 16.44 10.76
CA LEU A 273 -12.90 15.89 9.78
C LEU A 273 -14.35 15.87 10.30
N ALA A 274 -14.54 15.65 11.61
CA ALA A 274 -15.86 15.70 12.23
C ALA A 274 -16.39 17.14 12.31
N GLN A 275 -15.55 18.13 12.61
CA GLN A 275 -15.90 19.55 12.58
C GLN A 275 -16.29 20.00 11.16
N ASP A 276 -15.58 19.50 10.15
CA ASP A 276 -15.90 19.73 8.73
C ASP A 276 -17.15 18.96 8.26
N GLY A 277 -17.81 18.18 9.13
CA GLY A 277 -19.00 17.38 8.79
C GLY A 277 -18.74 16.20 7.87
N GLN A 278 -17.47 15.78 7.69
CA GLN A 278 -17.08 14.72 6.75
C GLN A 278 -17.11 13.33 7.36
N VAL A 279 -16.98 13.23 8.69
CA VAL A 279 -17.06 11.96 9.42
C VAL A 279 -17.92 12.11 10.67
N GLN A 280 -18.52 11.00 11.09
CA GLN A 280 -19.24 10.87 12.35
C GLN A 280 -18.44 10.00 13.30
N LEU A 281 -18.17 10.52 14.50
CA LEU A 281 -17.46 9.84 15.59
C LEU A 281 -18.46 9.14 16.52
N GLY A 282 -18.00 8.11 17.26
CA GLY A 282 -18.77 7.46 18.32
C GLY A 282 -19.97 6.66 17.83
N VAL A 283 -19.94 6.19 16.59
CA VAL A 283 -21.03 5.40 16.02
C VAL A 283 -21.08 4.02 16.67
N ARG A 284 -22.25 3.61 17.15
CA ARG A 284 -22.51 2.27 17.67
C ARG A 284 -22.99 1.37 16.55
N ILE A 285 -22.37 0.20 16.42
CA ILE A 285 -22.71 -0.80 15.40
C ILE A 285 -23.28 -2.04 16.09
N GLU A 286 -24.44 -2.45 15.68
CA GLU A 286 -25.06 -3.68 16.19
C GLU A 286 -24.18 -4.91 15.89
N GLY A 287 -23.89 -5.69 16.93
CA GLY A 287 -23.00 -6.85 16.85
C GLY A 287 -21.49 -6.54 16.87
N LEU A 288 -21.08 -5.28 17.10
CA LEU A 288 -19.69 -4.89 17.30
C LEU A 288 -19.54 -4.05 18.56
N GLN A 289 -18.49 -4.34 19.35
CA GLN A 289 -18.15 -3.55 20.53
C GLN A 289 -17.30 -2.31 20.15
N GLY A 290 -17.39 -1.27 20.97
CA GLY A 290 -16.57 -0.07 20.85
C GLY A 290 -17.23 1.06 20.06
N ASP A 291 -16.48 2.16 19.93
CA ASP A 291 -16.89 3.36 19.22
C ASP A 291 -16.24 3.37 17.83
N TRP A 292 -17.08 3.45 16.83
CA TRP A 292 -16.65 3.44 15.44
C TRP A 292 -16.77 4.81 14.81
N ILE A 293 -16.10 4.98 13.71
CA ILE A 293 -16.08 6.19 12.91
C ILE A 293 -16.54 5.82 11.50
N THR A 294 -17.46 6.59 10.94
CA THR A 294 -17.94 6.41 9.57
C THR A 294 -17.90 7.72 8.80
N LYS A 295 -17.89 7.63 7.49
CA LYS A 295 -18.03 8.81 6.62
C LYS A 295 -19.50 9.28 6.66
N VAL A 296 -19.69 10.60 6.69
CA VAL A 296 -21.01 11.21 6.45
C VAL A 296 -21.29 11.13 4.95
N VAL A 297 -22.48 10.64 4.59
CA VAL A 297 -22.92 10.47 3.19
C VAL A 297 -23.58 11.74 2.69
#